data_9f6bd0b1401265f4cf6d6a49ae45ffcb
#
_entry.id   9f6bd0b1401265f4cf6d6a49ae45ffcb
#
_cell.length_a   1.000
_cell.length_b   1.000
_cell.length_c   1.000
_cell.angle_alpha   90.00
_cell.angle_beta   90.00
_cell.angle_gamma   90.00
#
_symmetry.space_group_name_H-M   'P 1'
#
loop_
_entity.id
_entity.type
_entity.pdbx_description
1 polymer ?
#
loop_
_entity_poly.entity_id
_entity_poly.type
_entity_poly.pdbx_seq_one_letter_code
_entity_poly.pdbx_strand_id
1 'polypeptide(L)'
;MTDVLPGKTVAEAAVWGGILASIFAVMQFICGPILGSLSDTFGRRPVILVSLIFMAFDYIIMGLATSVWMLLFGRVLGGITASTHSTAAAYVADISSSEQKAARFGYIGAGFGIGFVLGPIIGGLLGEIGPRIPFFAAAIVSALNAAACYFFLPESLKNKNVKQFLLRNINPFNTFKVITKFDSLKVFLLVFLLYSISTAVYAAIWPYFTAERFSWSPGMIGLSLTVYGVCFAFIQGVLVQPTINLIGRYNTVLLGFGTEIVAMVLIAIITNGWFLIALTPLASLGVIGQPALTALMSDQVDERNQGSLQGVISSLTALSMIITPLSMTWILAQFSNQSSEIYFPGAPFIASAILLTICVSVFLFWAPKNLQVKSFKN
;
A
#
# COMPACT_ATOMS: atom_id res chain seq x y z
N MET A 1 1.79 8.81 -18.83
CA MET A 1 2.43 7.68 -19.54
C MET A 1 2.26 7.78 -21.05
N THR A 2 1.05 7.94 -21.56
CA THR A 2 0.79 8.09 -23.01
C THR A 2 1.56 9.25 -23.66
N ASP A 3 1.76 10.37 -22.95
CA ASP A 3 2.55 11.53 -23.40
C ASP A 3 4.05 11.23 -23.54
N VAL A 4 4.55 10.26 -22.75
CA VAL A 4 5.97 9.90 -22.70
C VAL A 4 6.26 8.70 -23.61
N LEU A 5 5.21 7.97 -24.00
CA LEU A 5 5.22 6.82 -24.90
C LEU A 5 4.33 7.10 -26.10
N PRO A 6 4.67 8.04 -26.98
CA PRO A 6 3.83 8.39 -28.14
C PRO A 6 3.59 7.17 -29.02
N GLY A 7 2.32 6.97 -29.42
CA GLY A 7 1.89 5.83 -30.22
C GLY A 7 1.71 4.50 -29.48
N LYS A 8 1.84 4.50 -28.16
CA LYS A 8 1.63 3.30 -27.33
C LYS A 8 0.19 3.21 -26.82
N THR A 9 -0.28 1.98 -26.64
CA THR A 9 -1.62 1.67 -26.11
C THR A 9 -1.67 1.86 -24.58
N VAL A 10 -2.88 1.94 -24.01
CA VAL A 10 -3.09 1.94 -22.53
C VAL A 10 -2.47 0.69 -21.91
N ALA A 11 -2.55 -0.45 -22.59
CA ALA A 11 -1.96 -1.71 -22.18
C ALA A 11 -0.42 -1.63 -22.03
N GLU A 12 0.27 -1.06 -23.00
CA GLU A 12 1.73 -0.87 -22.92
C GLU A 12 2.12 0.17 -21.85
N ALA A 13 1.33 1.23 -21.71
CA ALA A 13 1.50 2.22 -20.64
C ALA A 13 1.32 1.59 -19.26
N ALA A 14 0.39 0.63 -19.10
CA ALA A 14 0.20 -0.10 -17.86
C ALA A 14 1.42 -0.95 -17.49
N VAL A 15 2.02 -1.67 -18.44
CA VAL A 15 3.24 -2.47 -18.19
C VAL A 15 4.39 -1.58 -17.69
N TRP A 16 4.64 -0.45 -18.35
CA TRP A 16 5.64 0.50 -17.87
C TRP A 16 5.29 1.09 -16.51
N GLY A 17 4.01 1.36 -16.25
CA GLY A 17 3.53 1.78 -14.93
C GLY A 17 3.82 0.75 -13.85
N GLY A 18 3.59 -0.53 -14.16
CA GLY A 18 3.93 -1.65 -13.28
C GLY A 18 5.42 -1.74 -12.98
N ILE A 19 6.27 -1.61 -14.00
CA ILE A 19 7.74 -1.61 -13.85
C ILE A 19 8.18 -0.45 -12.95
N LEU A 20 7.69 0.77 -13.19
CA LEU A 20 8.04 1.95 -12.40
C LEU A 20 7.58 1.85 -10.94
N ALA A 21 6.39 1.30 -10.70
CA ALA A 21 5.87 1.06 -9.36
C ALA A 21 6.71 0.01 -8.61
N SER A 22 7.05 -1.09 -9.30
CA SER A 22 7.85 -2.17 -8.70
C SER A 22 9.28 -1.73 -8.40
N ILE A 23 9.92 -0.95 -9.29
CA ILE A 23 11.27 -0.42 -9.04
C ILE A 23 11.26 0.50 -7.82
N PHE A 24 10.26 1.39 -7.70
CA PHE A 24 10.09 2.22 -6.52
C PHE A 24 9.97 1.36 -5.24
N ALA A 25 9.13 0.33 -5.26
CA ALA A 25 8.94 -0.57 -4.12
C ALA A 25 10.21 -1.37 -3.77
N VAL A 26 10.97 -1.83 -4.76
CA VAL A 26 12.27 -2.51 -4.57
C VAL A 26 13.26 -1.57 -3.88
N MET A 27 13.40 -0.34 -4.38
CA MET A 27 14.31 0.63 -3.79
C MET A 27 13.89 1.00 -2.37
N GLN A 28 12.60 1.20 -2.13
CA GLN A 28 12.05 1.45 -0.79
C GLN A 28 12.33 0.28 0.17
N PHE A 29 12.15 -0.96 -0.29
CA PHE A 29 12.42 -2.16 0.53
C PHE A 29 13.90 -2.28 0.90
N ILE A 30 14.81 -2.05 -0.05
CA ILE A 30 16.25 -2.15 0.18
C ILE A 30 16.76 -0.97 1.04
N CYS A 31 16.34 0.26 0.71
CA CYS A 31 16.87 1.47 1.34
C CYS A 31 16.16 1.81 2.66
N GLY A 32 14.95 1.29 2.91
CA GLY A 32 14.18 1.55 4.13
C GLY A 32 14.95 1.29 5.42
N PRO A 33 15.51 0.09 5.64
CA PRO A 33 16.33 -0.21 6.81
C PRO A 33 17.60 0.65 6.92
N ILE A 34 18.20 1.02 5.77
CA ILE A 34 19.38 1.90 5.72
C ILE A 34 19.01 3.29 6.26
N LEU A 35 17.94 3.88 5.75
CA LEU A 35 17.47 5.20 6.19
C LEU A 35 16.98 5.19 7.64
N GLY A 36 16.36 4.09 8.09
CA GLY A 36 16.03 3.87 9.49
C GLY A 36 17.29 3.94 10.37
N SER A 37 18.33 3.18 10.03
CA SER A 37 19.60 3.18 10.75
C SER A 37 20.33 4.53 10.70
N LEU A 38 20.28 5.22 9.55
CA LEU A 38 20.82 6.60 9.43
C LEU A 38 20.07 7.55 10.35
N SER A 39 18.75 7.43 10.46
CA SER A 39 17.95 8.27 11.34
C SER A 39 18.21 8.00 12.84
N ASP A 40 18.54 6.76 13.20
CA ASP A 40 18.98 6.40 14.56
C ASP A 40 20.36 6.97 14.89
N THR A 41 21.19 7.17 13.88
CA THR A 41 22.60 7.57 14.05
C THR A 41 22.77 9.08 13.99
N PHE A 42 22.21 9.72 12.95
CA PHE A 42 22.42 11.14 12.66
C PHE A 42 21.30 12.04 13.21
N GLY A 43 20.17 11.45 13.57
CA GLY A 43 18.97 12.13 14.05
C GLY A 43 17.78 11.95 13.11
N ARG A 44 16.59 12.09 13.67
CA ARG A 44 15.33 11.90 12.93
C ARG A 44 15.10 13.08 11.97
N ARG A 45 15.28 14.31 12.47
CA ARG A 45 15.01 15.53 11.70
C ARG A 45 15.81 15.62 10.39
N PRO A 46 17.17 15.44 10.37
CA PRO A 46 17.93 15.52 9.12
C PRO A 46 17.45 14.49 8.07
N VAL A 47 17.15 13.26 8.49
CA VAL A 47 16.72 12.22 7.56
C VAL A 47 15.32 12.52 6.99
N ILE A 48 14.37 12.97 7.81
CA ILE A 48 13.05 13.42 7.33
C ILE A 48 13.21 14.57 6.35
N LEU A 49 14.00 15.58 6.69
CA LEU A 49 14.22 16.76 5.85
C LEU A 49 14.81 16.39 4.48
N VAL A 50 15.88 15.59 4.47
CA VAL A 50 16.52 15.10 3.24
C VAL A 50 15.52 14.30 2.40
N SER A 51 14.75 13.38 3.02
CA SER A 51 13.74 12.59 2.32
C SER A 51 12.67 13.46 1.67
N LEU A 52 12.18 14.51 2.36
CA LEU A 52 11.17 15.44 1.82
C LEU A 52 11.73 16.28 0.65
N ILE A 53 12.98 16.73 0.74
CA ILE A 53 13.65 17.47 -0.35
C ILE A 53 13.79 16.56 -1.58
N PHE A 54 14.30 15.35 -1.41
CA PHE A 54 14.43 14.41 -2.54
C PHE A 54 13.09 14.01 -3.12
N MET A 55 12.04 13.89 -2.30
CA MET A 55 10.67 13.63 -2.77
C MET A 55 10.15 14.80 -3.63
N ALA A 56 10.42 16.05 -3.24
CA ALA A 56 10.08 17.22 -4.08
C ALA A 56 10.83 17.17 -5.43
N PHE A 57 12.13 16.81 -5.42
CA PHE A 57 12.90 16.63 -6.66
C PHE A 57 12.38 15.47 -7.53
N ASP A 58 12.01 14.34 -6.94
CA ASP A 58 11.39 13.22 -7.67
C ASP A 58 10.12 13.69 -8.40
N TYR A 59 9.24 14.40 -7.73
CA TYR A 59 8.03 14.94 -8.36
C TYR A 59 8.33 15.95 -9.46
N ILE A 60 9.35 16.80 -9.32
CA ILE A 60 9.78 17.71 -10.38
C ILE A 60 10.28 16.91 -11.60
N ILE A 61 11.11 15.89 -11.37
CA ILE A 61 11.61 15.01 -12.44
C ILE A 61 10.43 14.32 -13.15
N MET A 62 9.46 13.81 -12.39
CA MET A 62 8.25 13.19 -12.95
C MET A 62 7.42 14.16 -13.78
N GLY A 63 7.27 15.41 -13.34
CA GLY A 63 6.55 16.47 -14.06
C GLY A 63 7.26 16.92 -15.33
N LEU A 64 8.58 16.92 -15.35
CA LEU A 64 9.40 17.32 -16.50
C LEU A 64 9.75 16.14 -17.43
N ALA A 65 9.40 14.92 -17.08
CA ALA A 65 9.82 13.75 -17.81
C ALA A 65 9.35 13.77 -19.27
N THR A 66 10.29 13.57 -20.18
CA THR A 66 10.07 13.43 -21.63
C THR A 66 10.38 12.00 -22.13
N SER A 67 10.91 11.15 -21.28
CA SER A 67 11.23 9.75 -21.58
C SER A 67 10.91 8.84 -20.41
N VAL A 68 10.66 7.56 -20.69
CA VAL A 68 10.44 6.52 -19.66
C VAL A 68 11.66 6.37 -18.75
N TRP A 69 12.86 6.54 -19.30
CA TRP A 69 14.11 6.45 -18.54
C TRP A 69 14.21 7.55 -17.48
N MET A 70 13.71 8.75 -17.79
CA MET A 70 13.65 9.85 -16.81
C MET A 70 12.64 9.56 -15.71
N LEU A 71 11.48 8.95 -16.05
CA LEU A 71 10.52 8.47 -15.06
C LEU A 71 11.13 7.39 -14.17
N LEU A 72 11.87 6.44 -14.77
CA LEU A 72 12.54 5.36 -14.03
C LEU A 72 13.60 5.92 -13.07
N PHE A 73 14.38 6.90 -13.50
CA PHE A 73 15.34 7.57 -12.64
C PHE A 73 14.65 8.25 -11.45
N GLY A 74 13.53 8.96 -11.68
CA GLY A 74 12.72 9.53 -10.62
C GLY A 74 12.23 8.44 -9.64
N ARG A 75 11.69 7.33 -10.14
CA ARG A 75 11.21 6.23 -9.27
C ARG A 75 12.30 5.59 -8.44
N VAL A 76 13.53 5.48 -8.97
CA VAL A 76 14.70 5.01 -8.19
C VAL A 76 15.02 6.00 -7.07
N LEU A 77 15.14 7.29 -7.37
CA LEU A 77 15.40 8.33 -6.37
C LEU A 77 14.31 8.41 -5.30
N GLY A 78 13.03 8.43 -5.74
CA GLY A 78 11.89 8.45 -4.84
C GLY A 78 11.86 7.22 -3.93
N GLY A 79 12.13 6.03 -4.48
CA GLY A 79 12.19 4.79 -3.70
C GLY A 79 13.31 4.77 -2.67
N ILE A 80 14.51 5.28 -3.02
CA ILE A 80 15.63 5.40 -2.08
C ILE A 80 15.24 6.26 -0.87
N THR A 81 14.46 7.31 -1.07
CA THR A 81 14.12 8.30 -0.03
C THR A 81 12.75 8.08 0.62
N ALA A 82 12.02 7.04 0.22
CA ALA A 82 10.63 6.79 0.62
C ALA A 82 10.41 6.35 2.09
N SER A 83 11.43 6.46 2.97
CA SER A 83 11.33 6.07 4.38
C SER A 83 10.79 7.14 5.32
N THR A 84 10.21 8.22 4.77
CA THR A 84 9.70 9.34 5.57
C THR A 84 8.67 8.88 6.61
N HIS A 85 7.77 7.97 6.24
CA HIS A 85 6.74 7.47 7.14
C HIS A 85 7.31 6.73 8.36
N SER A 86 8.26 5.82 8.15
CA SER A 86 8.88 5.05 9.24
C SER A 86 9.72 5.93 10.16
N THR A 87 10.45 6.90 9.60
CA THR A 87 11.23 7.87 10.37
C THR A 87 10.34 8.83 11.15
N ALA A 88 9.20 9.27 10.58
CA ALA A 88 8.20 10.08 11.27
C ALA A 88 7.53 9.32 12.42
N ALA A 89 7.23 8.04 12.22
CA ALA A 89 6.71 7.17 13.28
C ALA A 89 7.73 7.03 14.43
N ALA A 90 9.00 6.83 14.11
CA ALA A 90 10.07 6.79 15.11
C ALA A 90 10.23 8.14 15.84
N TYR A 91 10.18 9.26 15.12
CA TYR A 91 10.17 10.60 15.70
C TYR A 91 9.04 10.78 16.73
N VAL A 92 7.81 10.40 16.35
CA VAL A 92 6.65 10.48 17.25
C VAL A 92 6.83 9.56 18.46
N ALA A 93 7.41 8.38 18.27
CA ALA A 93 7.72 7.48 19.38
C ALA A 93 8.71 8.10 20.38
N ASP A 94 9.74 8.81 19.86
CA ASP A 94 10.80 9.44 20.67
C ASP A 94 10.27 10.59 21.55
N ILE A 95 9.30 11.37 21.04
CA ILE A 95 8.74 12.54 21.75
C ILE A 95 7.52 12.20 22.61
N SER A 96 7.04 10.95 22.62
CA SER A 96 5.80 10.54 23.27
C SER A 96 6.05 9.80 24.57
N SER A 97 5.32 10.15 25.65
CA SER A 97 5.22 9.27 26.82
C SER A 97 4.45 8.00 26.48
N SER A 98 4.60 6.95 27.29
CA SER A 98 3.90 5.68 27.07
C SER A 98 2.39 5.84 26.98
N GLU A 99 1.80 6.78 27.72
CA GLU A 99 0.37 7.08 27.75
C GLU A 99 -0.10 7.83 26.49
N GLN A 100 0.76 8.68 25.92
CA GLN A 100 0.44 9.51 24.77
C GLN A 100 0.69 8.83 23.42
N LYS A 101 1.49 7.75 23.39
CA LYS A 101 1.91 7.08 22.16
C LYS A 101 0.72 6.71 21.28
N ALA A 102 -0.30 6.04 21.84
CA ALA A 102 -1.44 5.58 21.06
C ALA A 102 -2.18 6.75 20.38
N ALA A 103 -2.44 7.84 21.11
CA ALA A 103 -3.11 9.02 20.55
C ALA A 103 -2.27 9.70 19.45
N ARG A 104 -0.97 9.85 19.66
CA ARG A 104 -0.07 10.50 18.70
C ARG A 104 0.14 9.67 17.42
N PHE A 105 0.23 8.35 17.54
CA PHE A 105 0.20 7.47 16.37
C PHE A 105 -1.14 7.55 15.63
N GLY A 106 -2.25 7.75 16.37
CA GLY A 106 -3.56 8.01 15.79
C GLY A 106 -3.57 9.25 14.87
N TYR A 107 -2.84 10.31 15.21
CA TYR A 107 -2.71 11.50 14.34
C TYR A 107 -1.96 11.20 13.04
N ILE A 108 -0.92 10.34 13.08
CA ILE A 108 -0.24 9.90 11.84
C ILE A 108 -1.23 9.12 10.96
N GLY A 109 -1.99 8.20 11.56
CA GLY A 109 -3.03 7.44 10.84
C GLY A 109 -4.12 8.33 10.26
N ALA A 110 -4.60 9.32 11.03
CA ALA A 110 -5.59 10.29 10.55
C ALA A 110 -5.05 11.13 9.38
N GLY A 111 -3.80 11.61 9.48
CA GLY A 111 -3.15 12.34 8.39
C GLY A 111 -3.03 11.49 7.11
N PHE A 112 -2.65 10.21 7.25
CA PHE A 112 -2.62 9.27 6.14
C PHE A 112 -4.01 9.06 5.52
N GLY A 113 -5.05 8.87 6.37
CA GLY A 113 -6.43 8.71 5.92
C GLY A 113 -6.95 9.93 5.17
N ILE A 114 -6.69 11.15 5.68
CA ILE A 114 -7.05 12.40 5.00
C ILE A 114 -6.34 12.50 3.65
N GLY A 115 -5.04 12.20 3.61
CA GLY A 115 -4.26 12.20 2.36
C GLY A 115 -4.77 11.19 1.35
N PHE A 116 -5.19 10.01 1.81
CA PHE A 116 -5.74 8.95 0.97
C PHE A 116 -7.09 9.32 0.35
N VAL A 117 -7.91 10.13 1.04
CA VAL A 117 -9.18 10.64 0.51
C VAL A 117 -8.97 11.85 -0.39
N LEU A 118 -8.20 12.84 0.06
CA LEU A 118 -8.01 14.10 -0.67
C LEU A 118 -7.05 13.97 -1.85
N GLY A 119 -6.04 13.10 -1.75
CA GLY A 119 -5.01 12.91 -2.79
C GLY A 119 -5.61 12.58 -4.16
N PRO A 120 -6.42 11.53 -4.29
CA PRO A 120 -7.01 11.15 -5.56
C PRO A 120 -7.93 12.22 -6.16
N ILE A 121 -8.75 12.93 -5.35
CA ILE A 121 -9.62 13.97 -5.88
C ILE A 121 -8.81 15.17 -6.40
N ILE A 122 -7.82 15.63 -5.62
CA ILE A 122 -6.94 16.73 -6.04
C ILE A 122 -6.14 16.30 -7.27
N GLY A 123 -5.54 15.12 -7.25
CA GLY A 123 -4.78 14.57 -8.36
C GLY A 123 -5.61 14.38 -9.63
N GLY A 124 -6.85 13.92 -9.50
CA GLY A 124 -7.80 13.78 -10.60
C GLY A 124 -8.18 15.13 -11.21
N LEU A 125 -8.59 16.09 -10.39
CA LEU A 125 -8.96 17.45 -10.85
C LEU A 125 -7.78 18.17 -11.53
N LEU A 126 -6.59 18.09 -10.96
CA LEU A 126 -5.39 18.65 -11.57
C LEU A 126 -5.00 17.91 -12.86
N GLY A 127 -5.27 16.62 -12.91
CA GLY A 127 -5.03 15.78 -14.09
C GLY A 127 -5.92 16.13 -15.27
N GLU A 128 -7.13 16.66 -15.04
CA GLU A 128 -8.00 17.21 -16.10
C GLU A 128 -7.39 18.46 -16.76
N ILE A 129 -6.68 19.28 -15.99
CA ILE A 129 -5.99 20.47 -16.51
C ILE A 129 -4.78 20.06 -17.34
N GLY A 130 -4.07 19.02 -16.91
CA GLY A 130 -2.94 18.45 -17.63
C GLY A 130 -2.25 17.32 -16.86
N PRO A 131 -1.73 16.30 -17.58
CA PRO A 131 -1.22 15.07 -16.95
C PRO A 131 0.05 15.29 -16.10
N ARG A 132 0.72 16.44 -16.26
CA ARG A 132 1.93 16.79 -15.51
C ARG A 132 1.65 17.66 -14.28
N ILE A 133 0.52 18.33 -14.24
CA ILE A 133 0.17 19.30 -13.17
C ILE A 133 0.09 18.66 -11.79
N PRO A 134 -0.46 17.44 -11.61
CA PRO A 134 -0.44 16.75 -10.31
C PRO A 134 0.96 16.57 -9.72
N PHE A 135 1.95 16.30 -10.57
CA PHE A 135 3.34 16.14 -10.11
C PHE A 135 3.94 17.45 -9.61
N PHE A 136 3.70 18.56 -10.31
CA PHE A 136 4.17 19.88 -9.83
C PHE A 136 3.45 20.30 -8.54
N ALA A 137 2.17 20.04 -8.42
CA ALA A 137 1.44 20.26 -7.17
C ALA A 137 2.01 19.43 -6.02
N ALA A 138 2.30 18.15 -6.25
CA ALA A 138 2.93 17.27 -5.26
C ALA A 138 4.34 17.76 -4.89
N ALA A 139 5.12 18.27 -5.85
CA ALA A 139 6.44 18.85 -5.61
C ALA A 139 6.35 20.09 -4.70
N ILE A 140 5.39 20.98 -4.96
CA ILE A 140 5.15 22.17 -4.13
C ILE A 140 4.76 21.77 -2.71
N VAL A 141 3.81 20.85 -2.54
CA VAL A 141 3.39 20.37 -1.22
C VAL A 141 4.56 19.71 -0.47
N SER A 142 5.40 18.93 -1.16
CA SER A 142 6.58 18.30 -0.56
C SER A 142 7.63 19.34 -0.16
N ALA A 143 7.85 20.37 -0.97
CA ALA A 143 8.75 21.46 -0.66
C ALA A 143 8.25 22.31 0.54
N LEU A 144 6.95 22.59 0.59
CA LEU A 144 6.34 23.29 1.74
C LEU A 144 6.45 22.45 3.02
N ASN A 145 6.26 21.14 2.92
CA ASN A 145 6.45 20.22 4.05
C ASN A 145 7.92 20.17 4.50
N ALA A 146 8.87 20.18 3.56
CA ALA A 146 10.31 20.28 3.88
C ALA A 146 10.63 21.60 4.58
N ALA A 147 10.08 22.72 4.12
CA ALA A 147 10.23 24.02 4.77
C ALA A 147 9.61 24.01 6.18
N ALA A 148 8.39 23.50 6.34
CA ALA A 148 7.76 23.35 7.65
C ALA A 148 8.60 22.47 8.59
N CYS A 149 9.12 21.35 8.10
CA CYS A 149 10.05 20.50 8.85
C CYS A 149 11.30 21.26 9.28
N TYR A 150 11.87 22.06 8.39
CA TYR A 150 13.07 22.84 8.69
C TYR A 150 12.84 23.88 9.80
N PHE A 151 11.73 24.62 9.75
CA PHE A 151 11.46 25.70 10.70
C PHE A 151 10.84 25.24 12.01
N PHE A 152 9.99 24.21 11.98
CA PHE A 152 9.14 23.85 13.13
C PHE A 152 9.48 22.52 13.79
N LEU A 153 10.21 21.61 13.11
CA LEU A 153 10.48 20.28 13.66
C LEU A 153 11.81 20.29 14.44
N PRO A 154 11.83 20.21 15.79
CA PRO A 154 13.05 20.04 16.55
C PRO A 154 13.62 18.63 16.37
N GLU A 155 14.90 18.43 16.72
CA GLU A 155 15.47 17.08 16.77
C GLU A 155 14.93 16.32 17.98
N SER A 156 14.45 15.09 17.75
CA SER A 156 13.89 14.22 18.82
C SER A 156 14.96 13.35 19.49
N LEU A 157 16.02 13.02 18.77
CA LEU A 157 17.05 12.10 19.25
C LEU A 157 18.00 12.82 20.21
N LYS A 158 17.90 12.50 21.51
CA LYS A 158 18.72 13.10 22.57
C LYS A 158 20.16 12.63 22.57
N ASN A 159 20.41 11.34 22.27
CA ASN A 159 21.74 10.72 22.27
C ASN A 159 22.07 10.17 20.89
N LYS A 160 22.85 10.89 20.12
CA LYS A 160 23.36 10.44 18.81
C LYS A 160 24.53 9.48 19.01
N ASN A 161 24.36 8.22 18.61
CA ASN A 161 25.38 7.19 18.80
C ASN A 161 26.06 6.87 17.46
N VAL A 162 26.85 7.82 16.93
CA VAL A 162 27.53 7.74 15.63
C VAL A 162 28.45 6.50 15.50
N LYS A 163 28.89 5.93 16.63
CA LYS A 163 29.77 4.74 16.65
C LYS A 163 29.03 3.42 16.38
N GLN A 164 27.69 3.40 16.32
CA GLN A 164 26.89 2.17 16.17
C GLN A 164 26.27 2.00 14.77
N PHE A 165 26.75 2.69 13.75
CA PHE A 165 26.35 2.40 12.39
C PHE A 165 26.93 1.05 11.97
N LEU A 166 26.19 -0.02 12.26
CA LEU A 166 26.56 -1.40 11.91
C LEU A 166 25.79 -1.81 10.64
N LEU A 167 26.48 -1.85 9.51
CA LEU A 167 25.99 -2.40 8.25
C LEU A 167 25.33 -3.78 8.39
N ARG A 168 25.69 -4.55 9.43
CA ARG A 168 25.13 -5.88 9.71
C ARG A 168 23.63 -5.86 10.06
N ASN A 169 23.10 -4.76 10.60
CA ASN A 169 21.69 -4.64 10.99
C ASN A 169 20.77 -4.15 9.83
N ILE A 170 21.37 -3.81 8.69
CA ILE A 170 20.71 -3.17 7.55
C ILE A 170 20.12 -4.19 6.55
N ASN A 171 20.36 -5.48 6.75
CA ASN A 171 19.89 -6.48 5.79
C ASN A 171 18.36 -6.66 5.89
N PRO A 172 17.58 -6.21 4.88
CA PRO A 172 16.12 -6.34 4.87
C PRO A 172 15.69 -7.81 4.91
N PHE A 173 16.54 -8.73 4.45
CA PHE A 173 16.26 -10.16 4.43
C PHE A 173 16.40 -10.81 5.82
N ASN A 174 17.00 -10.14 6.83
CA ASN A 174 17.03 -10.67 8.19
C ASN A 174 15.64 -10.83 8.79
N THR A 175 14.67 -10.05 8.34
CA THR A 175 13.26 -10.15 8.75
C THR A 175 12.67 -11.50 8.35
N PHE A 176 13.06 -12.06 7.19
CA PHE A 176 12.62 -13.39 6.76
C PHE A 176 13.19 -14.54 7.62
N LYS A 177 14.37 -14.35 8.23
CA LYS A 177 14.92 -15.34 9.18
C LYS A 177 14.08 -15.41 10.45
N VAL A 178 13.33 -14.38 10.78
CA VAL A 178 12.42 -14.38 11.94
C VAL A 178 11.22 -15.29 11.68
N ILE A 179 10.77 -15.43 10.43
CA ILE A 179 9.67 -16.32 10.04
C ILE A 179 9.95 -17.77 10.44
N THR A 180 11.21 -18.21 10.34
CA THR A 180 11.58 -19.58 10.69
C THR A 180 11.51 -19.89 12.18
N LYS A 181 11.42 -18.87 13.04
CA LYS A 181 11.29 -19.02 14.50
C LYS A 181 9.85 -19.27 14.95
N PHE A 182 8.85 -19.03 14.10
CA PHE A 182 7.44 -19.10 14.45
C PHE A 182 6.70 -20.10 13.56
N ASP A 183 6.83 -21.39 13.87
CA ASP A 183 6.18 -22.47 13.10
C ASP A 183 4.65 -22.31 13.06
N SER A 184 4.04 -21.86 14.16
CA SER A 184 2.60 -21.62 14.27
C SER A 184 2.10 -20.48 13.38
N LEU A 185 2.97 -19.53 12.98
CA LEU A 185 2.63 -18.37 12.17
C LEU A 185 2.81 -18.60 10.66
N LYS A 186 3.53 -19.63 10.22
CA LYS A 186 3.85 -19.83 8.80
C LYS A 186 2.62 -19.81 7.89
N VAL A 187 1.55 -20.47 8.32
CA VAL A 187 0.28 -20.49 7.58
C VAL A 187 -0.34 -19.10 7.50
N PHE A 188 -0.41 -18.39 8.61
CA PHE A 188 -0.97 -17.03 8.66
C PHE A 188 -0.16 -16.04 7.83
N LEU A 189 1.17 -16.16 7.82
CA LEU A 189 2.06 -15.32 7.01
C LEU A 189 1.90 -15.60 5.52
N LEU A 190 1.70 -16.87 5.13
CA LEU A 190 1.37 -17.24 3.76
C LEU A 190 0.02 -16.67 3.36
N VAL A 191 -1.01 -16.82 4.20
CA VAL A 191 -2.34 -16.24 4.00
C VAL A 191 -2.25 -14.72 3.86
N PHE A 192 -1.48 -14.06 4.72
CA PHE A 192 -1.27 -12.61 4.64
C PHE A 192 -0.59 -12.19 3.33
N LEU A 193 0.41 -12.94 2.89
CA LEU A 193 1.11 -12.66 1.62
C LEU A 193 0.15 -12.81 0.42
N LEU A 194 -0.58 -13.94 0.34
CA LEU A 194 -1.54 -14.19 -0.74
C LEU A 194 -2.63 -13.12 -0.76
N TYR A 195 -3.17 -12.76 0.41
CA TYR A 195 -4.13 -11.67 0.55
C TYR A 195 -3.54 -10.34 0.06
N SER A 196 -2.33 -9.99 0.51
CA SER A 196 -1.68 -8.73 0.13
C SER A 196 -1.39 -8.64 -1.37
N ILE A 197 -0.97 -9.75 -2.02
CA ILE A 197 -0.79 -9.80 -3.47
C ILE A 197 -2.14 -9.62 -4.19
N SER A 198 -3.20 -10.29 -3.72
CA SER A 198 -4.52 -10.18 -4.33
C SER A 198 -5.09 -8.76 -4.25
N THR A 199 -5.04 -8.13 -3.08
CA THR A 199 -5.63 -6.80 -2.87
C THR A 199 -4.80 -5.65 -3.44
N ALA A 200 -3.50 -5.82 -3.61
CA ALA A 200 -2.65 -4.82 -4.25
C ALA A 200 -2.98 -4.62 -5.75
N VAL A 201 -3.82 -5.47 -6.36
CA VAL A 201 -4.31 -5.29 -7.74
C VAL A 201 -5.00 -3.95 -7.92
N TYR A 202 -5.77 -3.47 -6.94
CA TYR A 202 -6.45 -2.17 -7.02
C TYR A 202 -5.45 -1.03 -7.22
N ALA A 203 -4.43 -0.96 -6.39
CA ALA A 203 -3.40 0.07 -6.50
C ALA A 203 -2.56 -0.05 -7.79
N ALA A 204 -2.38 -1.28 -8.28
CA ALA A 204 -1.55 -1.56 -9.44
C ALA A 204 -2.19 -1.18 -10.77
N ILE A 205 -3.49 -1.45 -10.94
CA ILE A 205 -4.12 -1.35 -12.27
C ILE A 205 -5.33 -0.42 -12.35
N TRP A 206 -5.87 0.07 -11.23
CA TRP A 206 -7.14 0.81 -11.22
C TRP A 206 -7.24 1.93 -12.26
N PRO A 207 -6.24 2.84 -12.38
CA PRO A 207 -6.32 3.91 -13.37
C PRO A 207 -6.31 3.38 -14.82
N TYR A 208 -5.54 2.34 -15.10
CA TYR A 208 -5.44 1.74 -16.44
C TYR A 208 -6.69 0.96 -16.80
N PHE A 209 -7.19 0.14 -15.86
CA PHE A 209 -8.41 -0.63 -16.03
C PHE A 209 -9.62 0.26 -16.28
N THR A 210 -9.80 1.30 -15.47
CA THR A 210 -10.96 2.19 -15.59
C THR A 210 -10.89 3.10 -16.81
N ALA A 211 -9.70 3.54 -17.20
CA ALA A 211 -9.48 4.26 -18.45
C ALA A 211 -9.79 3.36 -19.67
N GLU A 212 -9.30 2.11 -19.67
CA GLU A 212 -9.51 1.16 -20.78
C GLU A 212 -10.97 0.70 -20.86
N ARG A 213 -11.57 0.30 -19.72
CA ARG A 213 -12.89 -0.32 -19.68
C ARG A 213 -14.04 0.66 -19.83
N PHE A 214 -13.93 1.85 -19.22
CA PHE A 214 -14.99 2.84 -19.11
C PHE A 214 -14.66 4.17 -19.77
N SER A 215 -13.46 4.31 -20.36
CA SER A 215 -12.95 5.58 -20.91
C SER A 215 -13.01 6.73 -19.90
N TRP A 216 -12.75 6.43 -18.63
CA TRP A 216 -12.79 7.42 -17.57
C TRP A 216 -11.68 8.45 -17.70
N SER A 217 -12.05 9.71 -17.52
CA SER A 217 -11.11 10.82 -17.37
C SER A 217 -10.36 10.75 -16.03
N PRO A 218 -9.23 11.45 -15.87
CA PRO A 218 -8.50 11.53 -14.60
C PRO A 218 -9.39 11.96 -13.43
N GLY A 219 -10.33 12.89 -13.64
CA GLY A 219 -11.29 13.34 -12.63
C GLY A 219 -12.22 12.23 -12.16
N MET A 220 -12.76 11.43 -13.09
CA MET A 220 -13.60 10.28 -12.74
C MET A 220 -12.81 9.19 -11.99
N ILE A 221 -11.57 8.94 -12.38
CA ILE A 221 -10.67 8.02 -11.67
C ILE A 221 -10.43 8.55 -10.25
N GLY A 222 -10.11 9.84 -10.10
CA GLY A 222 -9.92 10.48 -8.81
C GLY A 222 -11.16 10.39 -7.92
N LEU A 223 -12.35 10.65 -8.49
CA LEU A 223 -13.64 10.54 -7.79
C LEU A 223 -13.87 9.11 -7.28
N SER A 224 -13.66 8.09 -8.12
CA SER A 224 -13.86 6.69 -7.73
C SER A 224 -12.94 6.26 -6.58
N LEU A 225 -11.67 6.68 -6.61
CA LEU A 225 -10.72 6.43 -5.52
C LEU A 225 -11.08 7.19 -4.24
N THR A 226 -11.64 8.39 -4.37
CA THR A 226 -12.13 9.16 -3.23
C THR A 226 -13.33 8.50 -2.57
N VAL A 227 -14.31 8.03 -3.36
CA VAL A 227 -15.46 7.26 -2.85
C VAL A 227 -14.97 6.01 -2.11
N TYR A 228 -14.03 5.28 -2.71
CA TYR A 228 -13.40 4.14 -2.01
C TYR A 228 -12.71 4.56 -0.72
N GLY A 229 -11.94 5.65 -0.72
CA GLY A 229 -11.24 6.15 0.46
C GLY A 229 -12.19 6.50 1.61
N VAL A 230 -13.32 7.13 1.32
CA VAL A 230 -14.35 7.45 2.31
C VAL A 230 -14.99 6.17 2.87
N CYS A 231 -15.37 5.22 2.00
CA CYS A 231 -15.92 3.93 2.42
C CYS A 231 -14.90 3.14 3.27
N PHE A 232 -13.64 3.11 2.84
CA PHE A 232 -12.54 2.49 3.58
C PHE A 232 -12.41 3.08 4.99
N ALA A 233 -12.36 4.41 5.11
CA ALA A 233 -12.23 5.09 6.40
C ALA A 233 -13.42 4.79 7.32
N PHE A 234 -14.63 4.80 6.77
CA PHE A 234 -15.85 4.47 7.51
C PHE A 234 -15.81 3.02 8.01
N ILE A 235 -15.49 2.07 7.14
CA ILE A 235 -15.46 0.65 7.48
C ILE A 235 -14.38 0.36 8.54
N GLN A 236 -13.17 0.90 8.34
CA GLN A 236 -12.06 0.73 9.27
C GLN A 236 -12.37 1.34 10.65
N GLY A 237 -12.96 2.53 10.68
CA GLY A 237 -13.23 3.25 11.92
C GLY A 237 -14.46 2.77 12.68
N VAL A 238 -15.49 2.28 11.95
CA VAL A 238 -16.81 2.01 12.51
C VAL A 238 -17.19 0.54 12.52
N LEU A 239 -16.87 -0.23 11.45
CA LEU A 239 -17.41 -1.58 11.27
C LEU A 239 -16.48 -2.69 11.73
N VAL A 240 -15.16 -2.50 11.71
CA VAL A 240 -14.20 -3.58 12.04
C VAL A 240 -14.43 -4.12 13.46
N GLN A 241 -14.43 -3.26 14.46
CA GLN A 241 -14.55 -3.72 15.85
C GLN A 241 -15.91 -4.32 16.17
N PRO A 242 -17.07 -3.73 15.80
CA PRO A 242 -18.36 -4.36 15.97
C PRO A 242 -18.48 -5.73 15.29
N THR A 243 -17.96 -5.87 14.07
CA THR A 243 -17.99 -7.15 13.36
C THR A 243 -17.16 -8.21 14.09
N ILE A 244 -15.95 -7.87 14.55
CA ILE A 244 -15.13 -8.77 15.36
C ILE A 244 -15.84 -9.17 16.64
N ASN A 245 -16.51 -8.25 17.32
CA ASN A 245 -17.24 -8.54 18.56
C ASN A 245 -18.46 -9.45 18.30
N LEU A 246 -19.11 -9.30 17.13
CA LEU A 246 -20.34 -10.05 16.82
C LEU A 246 -20.05 -11.48 16.35
N ILE A 247 -19.11 -11.68 15.45
CA ILE A 247 -18.86 -12.96 14.81
C ILE A 247 -17.48 -13.57 15.09
N GLY A 248 -16.64 -12.87 15.87
CA GLY A 248 -15.26 -13.28 16.20
C GLY A 248 -14.27 -13.02 15.08
N ARG A 249 -12.96 -13.00 15.41
CA ARG A 249 -11.89 -12.66 14.46
C ARG A 249 -11.80 -13.62 13.28
N TYR A 250 -11.94 -14.93 13.53
CA TYR A 250 -11.86 -15.96 12.49
C TYR A 250 -12.94 -15.79 11.41
N ASN A 251 -14.20 -15.62 11.81
CA ASN A 251 -15.31 -15.43 10.89
C ASN A 251 -15.24 -14.05 10.20
N THR A 252 -14.68 -13.03 10.87
CA THR A 252 -14.45 -11.71 10.26
C THR A 252 -13.45 -11.80 9.11
N VAL A 253 -12.37 -12.61 9.26
CA VAL A 253 -11.45 -12.86 8.14
C VAL A 253 -12.17 -13.51 6.97
N LEU A 254 -12.96 -14.56 7.21
CA LEU A 254 -13.70 -15.25 6.16
C LEU A 254 -14.74 -14.35 5.48
N LEU A 255 -15.47 -13.55 6.27
CA LEU A 255 -16.43 -12.58 5.74
C LEU A 255 -15.72 -11.54 4.86
N GLY A 256 -14.63 -10.94 5.34
CA GLY A 256 -13.86 -9.95 4.59
C GLY A 256 -13.29 -10.53 3.29
N PHE A 257 -12.63 -11.69 3.36
CA PHE A 257 -12.07 -12.31 2.15
C PHE A 257 -13.13 -12.78 1.18
N GLY A 258 -14.26 -13.31 1.68
CA GLY A 258 -15.39 -13.73 0.85
C GLY A 258 -16.04 -12.55 0.12
N THR A 259 -16.30 -11.44 0.82
CA THR A 259 -16.83 -10.22 0.19
C THR A 259 -15.86 -9.62 -0.82
N GLU A 260 -14.55 -9.69 -0.57
CA GLU A 260 -13.50 -9.24 -1.49
C GLU A 260 -13.48 -10.07 -2.77
N ILE A 261 -13.58 -11.41 -2.68
CA ILE A 261 -13.65 -12.29 -3.85
C ILE A 261 -14.86 -11.92 -4.71
N VAL A 262 -16.04 -11.77 -4.08
CA VAL A 262 -17.26 -11.38 -4.80
C VAL A 262 -17.09 -10.02 -5.47
N ALA A 263 -16.51 -9.04 -4.77
CA ALA A 263 -16.25 -7.72 -5.30
C ALA A 263 -15.32 -7.76 -6.52
N MET A 264 -14.21 -8.51 -6.44
CA MET A 264 -13.26 -8.66 -7.57
C MET A 264 -13.92 -9.29 -8.79
N VAL A 265 -14.74 -10.33 -8.60
CA VAL A 265 -15.47 -10.96 -9.71
C VAL A 265 -16.47 -9.98 -10.32
N LEU A 266 -17.24 -9.26 -9.52
CA LEU A 266 -18.18 -8.26 -10.01
C LEU A 266 -17.48 -7.13 -10.76
N ILE A 267 -16.38 -6.60 -10.23
CA ILE A 267 -15.57 -5.56 -10.88
C ILE A 267 -15.05 -6.05 -12.24
N ALA A 268 -14.62 -7.30 -12.33
CA ALA A 268 -14.10 -7.86 -13.58
C ALA A 268 -15.13 -7.88 -14.71
N ILE A 269 -16.40 -8.19 -14.40
CA ILE A 269 -17.45 -8.37 -15.40
C ILE A 269 -18.28 -7.11 -15.68
N ILE A 270 -18.25 -6.13 -14.76
CA ILE A 270 -19.08 -4.91 -14.87
C ILE A 270 -18.69 -4.12 -16.12
N THR A 271 -19.69 -3.63 -16.85
CA THR A 271 -19.51 -2.84 -18.09
C THR A 271 -19.95 -1.38 -17.96
N ASN A 272 -20.68 -1.05 -16.90
CA ASN A 272 -21.14 0.32 -16.65
C ASN A 272 -20.40 0.91 -15.45
N GLY A 273 -19.69 2.02 -15.68
CA GLY A 273 -18.88 2.67 -14.65
C GLY A 273 -19.68 3.22 -13.47
N TRP A 274 -20.95 3.62 -13.66
CA TRP A 274 -21.78 4.06 -12.55
C TRP A 274 -22.16 2.92 -11.60
N PHE A 275 -22.40 1.70 -12.15
CA PHE A 275 -22.56 0.50 -11.30
C PHE A 275 -21.28 0.16 -10.55
N LEU A 276 -20.11 0.42 -11.14
CA LEU A 276 -18.83 0.24 -10.44
C LEU A 276 -18.72 1.16 -9.22
N ILE A 277 -19.08 2.44 -9.37
CA ILE A 277 -19.09 3.40 -8.25
C ILE A 277 -20.14 2.98 -7.20
N ALA A 278 -21.32 2.56 -7.60
CA ALA A 278 -22.37 2.10 -6.69
C ALA A 278 -21.98 0.80 -5.96
N LEU A 279 -21.13 -0.04 -6.55
CA LEU A 279 -20.59 -1.27 -5.94
C LEU A 279 -19.48 -0.98 -4.91
N THR A 280 -18.83 0.18 -4.97
CA THR A 280 -17.67 0.52 -4.14
C THR A 280 -17.90 0.34 -2.63
N PRO A 281 -19.04 0.73 -2.02
CA PRO A 281 -19.30 0.48 -0.59
C PRO A 281 -19.29 -1.01 -0.25
N LEU A 282 -19.88 -1.85 -1.09
CA LEU A 282 -19.89 -3.30 -0.92
C LEU A 282 -18.48 -3.88 -1.09
N ALA A 283 -17.75 -3.46 -2.12
CA ALA A 283 -16.38 -3.88 -2.37
C ALA A 283 -15.46 -3.50 -1.19
N SER A 284 -15.68 -2.33 -0.60
CA SER A 284 -14.88 -1.89 0.56
C SER A 284 -15.08 -2.74 1.82
N LEU A 285 -16.17 -3.53 1.94
CA LEU A 285 -16.38 -4.42 3.09
C LEU A 285 -15.27 -5.49 3.21
N GLY A 286 -14.63 -5.86 2.11
CA GLY A 286 -13.50 -6.80 2.14
C GLY A 286 -12.35 -6.37 3.05
N VAL A 287 -12.19 -5.08 3.25
CA VAL A 287 -11.14 -4.48 4.08
C VAL A 287 -11.17 -4.93 5.55
N ILE A 288 -12.32 -5.39 6.07
CA ILE A 288 -12.43 -5.88 7.46
C ILE A 288 -11.56 -7.11 7.74
N GLY A 289 -11.23 -7.89 6.71
CA GLY A 289 -10.49 -9.14 6.86
C GLY A 289 -9.03 -8.93 7.30
N GLN A 290 -8.35 -7.89 6.81
CA GLN A 290 -6.94 -7.66 7.12
C GLN A 290 -6.67 -7.35 8.60
N PRO A 291 -7.36 -6.43 9.27
CA PRO A 291 -7.18 -6.18 10.69
C PRO A 291 -7.48 -7.41 11.54
N ALA A 292 -8.53 -8.16 11.19
CA ALA A 292 -8.89 -9.40 11.89
C ALA A 292 -7.78 -10.47 11.75
N LEU A 293 -7.20 -10.64 10.55
CA LEU A 293 -6.07 -11.54 10.33
C LEU A 293 -4.84 -11.10 11.10
N THR A 294 -4.53 -9.80 11.10
CA THR A 294 -3.40 -9.24 11.86
C THR A 294 -3.56 -9.46 13.36
N ALA A 295 -4.78 -9.30 13.89
CA ALA A 295 -5.11 -9.59 15.28
C ALA A 295 -4.91 -11.07 15.62
N LEU A 296 -5.36 -12.00 14.74
CA LEU A 296 -5.10 -13.43 14.92
C LEU A 296 -3.62 -13.78 14.96
N MET A 297 -2.81 -13.15 14.11
CA MET A 297 -1.35 -13.33 14.12
C MET A 297 -0.71 -12.76 15.39
N SER A 298 -1.17 -11.60 15.85
CA SER A 298 -0.69 -10.96 17.07
C SER A 298 -0.93 -11.82 18.32
N ASP A 299 -2.06 -12.53 18.38
CA ASP A 299 -2.39 -13.45 19.48
C ASP A 299 -1.46 -14.69 19.57
N GLN A 300 -0.74 -15.00 18.48
CA GLN A 300 0.19 -16.14 18.43
C GLN A 300 1.62 -15.79 18.86
N VAL A 301 1.88 -14.55 19.24
CA VAL A 301 3.23 -14.05 19.56
C VAL A 301 3.22 -13.35 20.91
N ASP A 302 4.27 -13.59 21.69
CA ASP A 302 4.49 -12.88 22.95
C ASP A 302 4.72 -11.38 22.71
N GLU A 303 4.46 -10.55 23.73
CA GLU A 303 4.65 -9.10 23.67
C GLU A 303 6.06 -8.69 23.19
N ARG A 304 7.10 -9.44 23.58
CA ARG A 304 8.49 -9.18 23.18
C ARG A 304 8.74 -9.36 21.67
N ASN A 305 7.92 -10.16 21.01
CA ASN A 305 8.08 -10.52 19.60
C ASN A 305 7.11 -9.75 18.67
N GLN A 306 6.20 -8.92 19.23
CA GLN A 306 5.24 -8.13 18.43
C GLN A 306 5.93 -7.22 17.42
N GLY A 307 7.01 -6.56 17.79
CA GLY A 307 7.80 -5.75 16.86
C GLY A 307 8.38 -6.56 15.70
N SER A 308 8.85 -7.78 15.97
CA SER A 308 9.34 -8.70 14.95
C SER A 308 8.24 -9.14 13.99
N LEU A 309 7.03 -9.43 14.51
CA LEU A 309 5.86 -9.75 13.70
C LEU A 309 5.50 -8.58 12.76
N GLN A 310 5.43 -7.35 13.28
CA GLN A 310 5.14 -6.16 12.45
C GLN A 310 6.20 -5.94 11.36
N GLY A 311 7.46 -6.21 11.66
CA GLY A 311 8.55 -6.18 10.68
C GLY A 311 8.35 -7.20 9.55
N VAL A 312 7.92 -8.43 9.88
CA VAL A 312 7.60 -9.47 8.90
C VAL A 312 6.40 -9.05 8.04
N ILE A 313 5.31 -8.59 8.67
CA ILE A 313 4.11 -8.09 7.97
C ILE A 313 4.47 -6.98 6.97
N SER A 314 5.27 -6.01 7.40
CA SER A 314 5.74 -4.92 6.53
C SER A 314 6.57 -5.42 5.36
N SER A 315 7.43 -6.43 5.57
CA SER A 315 8.24 -7.04 4.52
C SER A 315 7.39 -7.82 3.51
N LEU A 316 6.37 -8.54 3.96
CA LEU A 316 5.43 -9.24 3.08
C LEU A 316 4.59 -8.25 2.26
N THR A 317 4.14 -7.15 2.89
CA THR A 317 3.46 -6.05 2.18
C THR A 317 4.36 -5.44 1.11
N ALA A 318 5.63 -5.16 1.43
CA ALA A 318 6.58 -4.63 0.46
C ALA A 318 6.81 -5.61 -0.71
N LEU A 319 6.90 -6.92 -0.43
CA LEU A 319 7.03 -7.96 -1.45
C LEU A 319 5.79 -7.98 -2.37
N SER A 320 4.59 -7.84 -1.83
CA SER A 320 3.37 -7.76 -2.63
C SER A 320 3.37 -6.52 -3.53
N MET A 321 3.86 -5.38 -3.05
CA MET A 321 3.98 -4.14 -3.84
C MET A 321 5.05 -4.22 -4.94
N ILE A 322 5.96 -5.19 -4.86
CA ILE A 322 6.94 -5.48 -5.94
C ILE A 322 6.31 -6.41 -6.98
N ILE A 323 5.67 -7.50 -6.54
CA ILE A 323 5.18 -8.57 -7.42
C ILE A 323 3.91 -8.15 -8.16
N THR A 324 2.94 -7.56 -7.44
CA THR A 324 1.60 -7.32 -7.99
C THR A 324 1.58 -6.35 -9.15
N PRO A 325 2.27 -5.19 -9.13
CA PRO A 325 2.25 -4.29 -10.29
C PRO A 325 2.80 -4.95 -11.55
N LEU A 326 3.89 -5.72 -11.45
CA LEU A 326 4.46 -6.43 -12.61
C LEU A 326 3.50 -7.47 -13.18
N SER A 327 2.96 -8.33 -12.32
CA SER A 327 2.10 -9.44 -12.76
C SER A 327 0.75 -8.94 -13.26
N MET A 328 0.09 -8.03 -12.53
CA MET A 328 -1.27 -7.60 -12.86
C MET A 328 -1.34 -6.63 -14.03
N THR A 329 -0.32 -5.77 -14.21
CA THR A 329 -0.26 -4.92 -15.42
C THR A 329 0.10 -5.74 -16.65
N TRP A 330 0.93 -6.79 -16.52
CA TRP A 330 1.20 -7.72 -17.61
C TRP A 330 -0.08 -8.48 -18.03
N ILE A 331 -0.85 -9.02 -17.06
CA ILE A 331 -2.12 -9.68 -17.35
C ILE A 331 -3.08 -8.67 -18.01
N LEU A 332 -3.20 -7.45 -17.49
CA LEU A 332 -4.02 -6.40 -18.10
C LEU A 332 -3.64 -6.19 -19.57
N ALA A 333 -2.35 -6.05 -19.85
CA ALA A 333 -1.86 -5.81 -21.21
C ALA A 333 -2.19 -6.96 -22.19
N GLN A 334 -2.12 -8.22 -21.72
CA GLN A 334 -2.46 -9.38 -22.56
C GLN A 334 -3.94 -9.40 -22.94
N PHE A 335 -4.82 -8.99 -22.04
CA PHE A 335 -6.28 -9.05 -22.22
C PHE A 335 -6.94 -7.72 -22.59
N SER A 336 -6.19 -6.62 -22.69
CA SER A 336 -6.67 -5.30 -23.15
C SER A 336 -6.24 -4.96 -24.59
N ASN A 337 -5.46 -5.82 -25.25
CA ASN A 337 -5.08 -5.57 -26.63
C ASN A 337 -6.25 -5.96 -27.54
N GLN A 338 -6.74 -5.01 -28.36
CA GLN A 338 -7.84 -5.25 -29.32
C GLN A 338 -7.49 -6.31 -30.40
N SER A 339 -6.22 -6.63 -30.56
CA SER A 339 -5.74 -7.72 -31.44
C SER A 339 -5.65 -9.07 -30.75
N SER A 340 -5.90 -9.15 -29.43
CA SER A 340 -5.94 -10.43 -28.72
C SER A 340 -7.20 -11.23 -29.06
N GLU A 341 -7.09 -12.55 -29.08
CA GLU A 341 -8.24 -13.44 -29.32
C GLU A 341 -9.39 -13.22 -28.29
N ILE A 342 -9.04 -12.79 -27.08
CA ILE A 342 -9.99 -12.52 -26.01
C ILE A 342 -9.73 -11.13 -25.44
N TYR A 343 -10.69 -10.21 -25.63
CA TYR A 343 -10.67 -8.89 -25.00
C TYR A 343 -11.42 -8.92 -23.67
N PHE A 344 -10.67 -8.89 -22.57
CA PHE A 344 -11.24 -8.93 -21.22
C PHE A 344 -10.38 -8.15 -20.21
N PRO A 345 -10.47 -6.80 -20.16
CA PRO A 345 -9.68 -5.96 -19.25
C PRO A 345 -9.85 -6.29 -17.76
N GLY A 346 -10.91 -7.02 -17.40
CA GLY A 346 -11.16 -7.51 -16.03
C GLY A 346 -10.30 -8.70 -15.59
N ALA A 347 -9.50 -9.31 -16.49
CA ALA A 347 -8.71 -10.50 -16.21
C ALA A 347 -7.82 -10.42 -14.96
N PRO A 348 -7.13 -9.29 -14.63
CA PRO A 348 -6.35 -9.19 -13.41
C PRO A 348 -7.19 -9.34 -12.13
N PHE A 349 -8.44 -8.86 -12.13
CA PHE A 349 -9.33 -9.03 -10.98
C PHE A 349 -9.78 -10.49 -10.83
N ILE A 350 -10.00 -11.21 -11.93
CA ILE A 350 -10.27 -12.66 -11.87
C ILE A 350 -9.04 -13.41 -11.35
N ALA A 351 -7.84 -13.09 -11.83
CA ALA A 351 -6.59 -13.68 -11.33
C ALA A 351 -6.42 -13.45 -9.82
N SER A 352 -6.71 -12.22 -9.35
CA SER A 352 -6.68 -11.87 -7.93
C SER A 352 -7.76 -12.59 -7.12
N ALA A 353 -8.98 -12.75 -7.67
CA ALA A 353 -10.06 -13.51 -7.03
C ALA A 353 -9.71 -15.01 -6.90
N ILE A 354 -9.07 -15.59 -7.91
CA ILE A 354 -8.57 -16.99 -7.84
C ILE A 354 -7.49 -17.10 -6.75
N LEU A 355 -6.52 -16.17 -6.72
CA LEU A 355 -5.47 -16.17 -5.72
C LEU A 355 -6.04 -16.00 -4.30
N LEU A 356 -7.05 -15.15 -4.13
CA LEU A 356 -7.72 -14.95 -2.84
C LEU A 356 -8.58 -16.16 -2.46
N THR A 357 -9.15 -16.88 -3.43
CA THR A 357 -9.85 -18.17 -3.18
C THR A 357 -8.87 -19.22 -2.68
N ILE A 358 -7.68 -19.32 -3.28
CA ILE A 358 -6.60 -20.18 -2.78
C ILE A 358 -6.21 -19.76 -1.36
N CYS A 359 -6.07 -18.46 -1.10
CA CYS A 359 -5.78 -17.90 0.22
C CYS A 359 -6.82 -18.34 1.27
N VAL A 360 -8.12 -18.23 0.96
CA VAL A 360 -9.22 -18.67 1.83
C VAL A 360 -9.14 -20.19 2.05
N SER A 361 -8.87 -20.95 1.01
CA SER A 361 -8.71 -22.42 1.13
C SER A 361 -7.55 -22.78 2.05
N VAL A 362 -6.40 -22.14 1.89
CA VAL A 362 -5.25 -22.30 2.81
C VAL A 362 -5.64 -21.96 4.24
N PHE A 363 -6.36 -20.85 4.45
CA PHE A 363 -6.81 -20.45 5.78
C PHE A 363 -7.77 -21.47 6.40
N LEU A 364 -8.74 -21.98 5.65
CA LEU A 364 -9.74 -22.96 6.13
C LEU A 364 -9.12 -24.31 6.49
N PHE A 365 -8.19 -24.82 5.67
CA PHE A 365 -7.64 -26.16 5.84
C PHE A 365 -6.49 -26.25 6.84
N TRP A 366 -5.67 -25.19 6.96
CA TRP A 366 -4.45 -25.21 7.76
C TRP A 366 -4.42 -24.26 8.94
N ALA A 367 -5.40 -23.32 9.08
CA ALA A 367 -5.47 -22.53 10.30
C ALA A 367 -5.83 -23.43 11.51
N PRO A 368 -5.22 -23.19 12.68
CA PRO A 368 -5.46 -24.00 13.86
C PRO A 368 -6.94 -24.06 14.25
N LYS A 369 -7.51 -25.27 14.36
CA LYS A 369 -8.95 -25.49 14.64
C LYS A 369 -9.43 -24.93 15.99
N ASN A 370 -8.53 -24.75 16.96
CA ASN A 370 -8.81 -24.14 18.27
C ASN A 370 -9.29 -22.67 18.16
N LEU A 371 -8.99 -21.99 17.05
CA LEU A 371 -9.45 -20.61 16.80
C LEU A 371 -10.91 -20.57 16.33
N GLN A 372 -11.41 -21.66 15.73
CA GLN A 372 -12.80 -21.80 15.33
C GLN A 372 -13.74 -21.89 16.56
N VAL A 373 -13.30 -22.60 17.61
CA VAL A 373 -14.12 -22.89 18.81
C VAL A 373 -14.25 -21.67 19.72
N LYS A 374 -13.25 -20.76 19.77
CA LYS A 374 -13.32 -19.54 20.56
C LYS A 374 -14.31 -18.49 20.02
N SER A 375 -14.68 -18.57 18.73
CA SER A 375 -15.61 -17.62 18.11
C SER A 375 -17.08 -17.84 18.49
N PHE A 376 -17.43 -18.98 19.08
CA PHE A 376 -18.82 -19.31 19.49
C PHE A 376 -19.08 -19.22 21.00
N LYS A 377 -18.10 -18.77 21.80
CA LYS A 377 -18.21 -18.76 23.28
C LYS A 377 -18.11 -17.35 23.94
N ASN A 378 -18.14 -16.27 23.16
CA ASN A 378 -18.20 -14.91 23.71
C ASN A 378 -19.44 -14.18 23.25
#